data_bcfc45fc8facf3399ba193c83b70d104
#
_entry.id   bcfc45fc8facf3399ba193c83b70d104
#
_cell.length_a   1.000
_cell.length_b   1.000
_cell.length_c   1.000
_cell.angle_alpha   90.00
_cell.angle_beta   90.00
_cell.angle_gamma   90.00
#
_symmetry.space_group_name_H-M   'P 1'
#
loop_
_entity.id
_entity.type
_entity.pdbx_description
1 polymer ?
#
loop_
_entity_poly.entity_id
_entity_poly.type
_entity_poly.pdbx_seq_one_letter_code
_entity_poly.pdbx_strand_id
1 'polypeptide(L)'
;MNYAKYIDIPNWIDLRDQLIQFKNIRTPSDALWWCHFENEVTEHIPELIAVFESMGLHMHQLIFFTNLKNDLTAIDHTDPSSMFIHTDRQDDPDSKFDDVPVLTDFPPTNAINIPMENCEGSLTLFYELKNESLDDVYYPTYNCGGHDHSNVNEVFRFELNTPAVLRINVPHAVHNPHNEPRVVATFRFRNDIEYLFN
;
A
#
# COMPACT_ATOMS: atom_id res chain seq x y z
N MET A 1 14.61 5.14 -12.27
CA MET A 1 13.60 5.61 -11.28
C MET A 1 13.74 4.77 -10.01
N ASN A 2 13.67 5.35 -8.80
CA ASN A 2 13.64 4.57 -7.57
C ASN A 2 12.19 4.17 -7.29
N TYR A 3 11.89 2.87 -7.27
CA TYR A 3 10.53 2.35 -7.04
C TYR A 3 10.22 2.17 -5.56
N ALA A 4 11.24 1.82 -4.77
CA ALA A 4 11.13 1.66 -3.32
C ALA A 4 12.47 1.99 -2.66
N LYS A 5 12.41 2.46 -1.40
CA LYS A 5 13.58 2.75 -0.57
C LYS A 5 13.24 2.56 0.89
N TYR A 6 14.11 1.86 1.62
CA TYR A 6 14.01 1.80 3.08
C TYR A 6 14.18 3.18 3.71
N ILE A 7 13.41 3.42 4.75
CA ILE A 7 13.46 4.67 5.53
C ILE A 7 13.59 4.35 7.01
N ASP A 8 14.24 5.24 7.72
CA ASP A 8 14.36 5.14 9.17
C ASP A 8 13.15 5.82 9.82
N ILE A 9 12.32 5.04 10.50
CA ILE A 9 11.22 5.53 11.34
C ILE A 9 11.60 5.26 12.78
N PRO A 10 11.72 6.30 13.63
CA PRO A 10 12.07 6.12 15.03
C PRO A 10 11.12 5.15 15.74
N ASN A 11 11.67 4.20 16.49
CA ASN A 11 10.92 3.20 17.29
C ASN A 11 9.89 2.37 16.47
N TRP A 12 10.14 2.15 15.18
CA TRP A 12 9.16 1.50 14.29
C TRP A 12 8.73 0.10 14.78
N ILE A 13 9.56 -0.61 15.54
CA ILE A 13 9.21 -1.91 16.10
C ILE A 13 8.09 -1.78 17.14
N ASP A 14 8.20 -0.82 18.05
CA ASP A 14 7.17 -0.57 19.06
C ASP A 14 5.88 -0.05 18.40
N LEU A 15 6.01 0.81 17.38
CA LEU A 15 4.89 1.30 16.59
C LEU A 15 4.21 0.18 15.81
N ARG A 16 4.97 -0.77 15.26
CA ARG A 16 4.41 -1.97 14.61
C ARG A 16 3.57 -2.79 15.59
N ASP A 17 4.06 -3.01 16.81
CA ASP A 17 3.33 -3.81 17.81
C ASP A 17 2.02 -3.10 18.23
N GLN A 18 2.00 -1.78 18.32
CA GLN A 18 0.78 -0.98 18.52
C GLN A 18 -0.16 -1.07 17.31
N LEU A 19 0.36 -1.03 16.08
CA LEU A 19 -0.44 -1.22 14.85
C LEU A 19 -1.07 -2.60 14.77
N ILE A 20 -0.38 -3.66 15.18
CA ILE A 20 -0.94 -5.02 15.28
C ILE A 20 -2.12 -5.04 16.26
N GLN A 21 -1.96 -4.45 17.43
CA GLN A 21 -3.04 -4.36 18.42
C GLN A 21 -4.22 -3.56 17.88
N PHE A 22 -3.97 -2.42 17.28
CA PHE A 22 -5.00 -1.57 16.68
C PHE A 22 -5.77 -2.30 15.58
N LYS A 23 -5.06 -2.96 14.64
CA LYS A 23 -5.65 -3.79 13.60
C LYS A 23 -6.59 -4.85 14.19
N ASN A 24 -6.13 -5.59 15.20
CA ASN A 24 -6.90 -6.68 15.81
C ASN A 24 -8.19 -6.21 16.50
N ILE A 25 -8.24 -4.96 16.97
CA ILE A 25 -9.42 -4.38 17.64
C ILE A 25 -10.36 -3.71 16.63
N ARG A 26 -9.82 -3.06 15.60
CA ARG A 26 -10.56 -2.12 14.75
C ARG A 26 -10.81 -2.61 13.32
N THR A 27 -10.14 -3.67 12.90
CA THR A 27 -10.27 -4.22 11.55
C THR A 27 -11.01 -5.55 11.59
N PRO A 28 -12.00 -5.80 10.71
CA PRO A 28 -12.63 -7.11 10.59
C PRO A 28 -11.59 -8.20 10.31
N SER A 29 -11.69 -9.34 10.98
CA SER A 29 -10.68 -10.40 10.94
C SER A 29 -10.53 -11.07 9.58
N ASP A 30 -11.56 -10.99 8.74
CA ASP A 30 -11.63 -11.55 7.39
C ASP A 30 -11.35 -10.51 6.28
N ALA A 31 -11.10 -9.25 6.66
CA ALA A 31 -10.81 -8.21 5.70
C ALA A 31 -9.44 -8.39 5.06
N LEU A 32 -9.39 -8.47 3.72
CA LEU A 32 -8.15 -8.46 2.95
C LEU A 32 -7.53 -7.06 2.88
N TRP A 33 -8.33 -6.03 3.04
CA TRP A 33 -7.89 -4.65 3.23
C TRP A 33 -8.91 -3.89 4.08
N TRP A 34 -8.43 -2.89 4.84
CA TRP A 34 -9.27 -2.03 5.65
C TRP A 34 -8.62 -0.68 5.88
N CYS A 35 -9.41 0.38 5.76
CA CYS A 35 -8.92 1.74 5.85
C CYS A 35 -9.36 2.42 7.16
N HIS A 36 -8.42 3.16 7.77
CA HIS A 36 -8.63 4.03 8.91
C HIS A 36 -8.13 5.44 8.60
N PHE A 37 -8.83 6.45 9.10
CA PHE A 37 -8.43 7.83 8.91
C PHE A 37 -7.58 8.34 10.08
N GLU A 38 -6.89 9.47 9.84
CA GLU A 38 -5.99 10.11 10.78
C GLU A 38 -6.57 10.27 12.18
N ASN A 39 -7.82 10.75 12.30
CA ASN A 39 -8.48 10.98 13.60
C ASN A 39 -8.61 9.69 14.42
N GLU A 40 -8.97 8.60 13.79
CA GLU A 40 -9.10 7.30 14.46
C GLU A 40 -7.73 6.76 14.90
N VAL A 41 -6.71 6.90 14.05
CA VAL A 41 -5.35 6.48 14.37
C VAL A 41 -4.77 7.35 15.49
N THR A 42 -5.01 8.67 15.46
CA THR A 42 -4.57 9.61 16.49
C THR A 42 -5.14 9.29 17.87
N GLU A 43 -6.40 8.85 17.92
CA GLU A 43 -7.06 8.46 19.17
C GLU A 43 -6.39 7.23 19.81
N HIS A 44 -5.85 6.31 19.01
CA HIS A 44 -5.38 5.01 19.49
C HIS A 44 -3.85 4.87 19.50
N ILE A 45 -3.16 5.53 18.58
CA ILE A 45 -1.69 5.48 18.43
C ILE A 45 -1.15 6.89 18.23
N PRO A 46 -1.30 7.82 19.21
CA PRO A 46 -0.85 9.20 19.06
C PRO A 46 0.67 9.32 18.83
N GLU A 47 1.46 8.38 19.34
CA GLU A 47 2.92 8.35 19.14
C GLU A 47 3.29 8.18 17.66
N LEU A 48 2.53 7.39 16.89
CA LEU A 48 2.75 7.21 15.46
C LEU A 48 2.57 8.53 14.71
N ILE A 49 1.53 9.27 15.03
CA ILE A 49 1.26 10.58 14.43
C ILE A 49 2.38 11.56 14.79
N ALA A 50 2.78 11.61 16.06
CA ALA A 50 3.88 12.48 16.51
C ALA A 50 5.21 12.17 15.81
N VAL A 51 5.52 10.88 15.58
CA VAL A 51 6.70 10.47 14.83
C VAL A 51 6.61 10.94 13.38
N PHE A 52 5.48 10.73 12.70
CA PHE A 52 5.31 11.20 11.33
C PHE A 52 5.40 12.72 11.21
N GLU A 53 4.74 13.47 12.11
CA GLU A 53 4.84 14.93 12.13
C GLU A 53 6.28 15.41 12.35
N SER A 54 7.06 14.75 13.21
CA SER A 54 8.47 15.07 13.42
C SER A 54 9.32 14.89 12.17
N MET A 55 8.89 14.01 11.25
CA MET A 55 9.50 13.78 9.94
C MET A 55 8.96 14.70 8.85
N GLY A 56 8.02 15.61 9.18
CA GLY A 56 7.34 16.46 8.21
C GLY A 56 6.28 15.74 7.38
N LEU A 57 5.73 14.64 7.90
CA LEU A 57 4.74 13.81 7.25
C LEU A 57 3.36 14.06 7.89
N HIS A 58 2.37 14.41 7.07
CA HIS A 58 1.00 14.64 7.52
C HIS A 58 0.11 13.48 7.06
N MET A 59 -0.07 12.50 7.95
CA MET A 59 -0.85 11.31 7.64
C MET A 59 -2.30 11.69 7.28
N HIS A 60 -2.82 11.03 6.27
CA HIS A 60 -4.22 11.11 5.89
C HIS A 60 -4.94 9.80 6.19
N GLN A 61 -4.32 8.69 5.81
CA GLN A 61 -4.96 7.39 5.74
C GLN A 61 -3.98 6.30 6.11
N LEU A 62 -4.45 5.34 6.90
CA LEU A 62 -3.79 4.06 7.19
C LEU A 62 -4.63 2.95 6.53
N ILE A 63 -3.99 2.12 5.73
CA ILE A 63 -4.63 0.94 5.12
C ILE A 63 -3.87 -0.30 5.60
N PHE A 64 -4.59 -1.27 6.15
CA PHE A 64 -4.04 -2.60 6.36
C PHE A 64 -4.32 -3.46 5.13
N PHE A 65 -3.27 -4.04 4.56
CA PHE A 65 -3.37 -5.03 3.50
C PHE A 65 -2.99 -6.41 4.04
N THR A 66 -3.86 -7.38 3.77
CA THR A 66 -3.64 -8.79 4.07
C THR A 66 -3.53 -9.55 2.75
N ASN A 67 -2.33 -9.96 2.38
CA ASN A 67 -2.08 -10.69 1.14
C ASN A 67 -2.00 -12.19 1.43
N LEU A 68 -2.93 -12.95 0.87
CA LEU A 68 -2.92 -14.40 0.92
C LEU A 68 -1.79 -14.96 0.04
N LYS A 69 -1.46 -16.23 0.24
CA LYS A 69 -0.52 -16.94 -0.64
C LYS A 69 -0.97 -16.85 -2.10
N ASN A 70 -0.05 -16.48 -2.95
CA ASN A 70 -0.29 -16.42 -4.39
C ASN A 70 0.87 -17.00 -5.18
N ASP A 71 0.62 -17.36 -6.44
CA ASP A 71 1.62 -17.87 -7.38
C ASP A 71 1.96 -16.76 -8.39
N LEU A 72 3.26 -16.55 -8.62
CA LEU A 72 3.77 -15.61 -9.63
C LEU A 72 3.25 -15.90 -11.05
N THR A 73 2.77 -17.12 -11.31
CA THR A 73 2.29 -17.56 -12.63
C THR A 73 0.77 -17.49 -12.77
N ALA A 74 0.04 -17.35 -11.68
CA ALA A 74 -1.43 -17.33 -11.66
C ALA A 74 -1.91 -15.90 -11.41
N ILE A 75 -2.03 -15.13 -12.49
CA ILE A 75 -2.62 -13.78 -12.42
C ILE A 75 -4.08 -13.92 -12.81
N ASP A 76 -4.96 -13.88 -11.83
CA ASP A 76 -6.40 -13.77 -12.05
C ASP A 76 -6.85 -12.38 -11.62
N HIS A 77 -7.16 -11.53 -12.59
CA HIS A 77 -7.64 -10.17 -12.36
C HIS A 77 -9.01 -10.11 -11.66
N THR A 78 -9.70 -11.23 -11.54
CA THR A 78 -11.02 -11.32 -10.90
C THR A 78 -10.95 -11.81 -9.46
N ASP A 79 -9.82 -12.38 -9.05
CA ASP A 79 -9.61 -12.91 -7.71
C ASP A 79 -8.65 -12.00 -6.91
N PRO A 80 -9.16 -11.26 -5.89
CA PRO A 80 -8.32 -10.41 -5.04
C PRO A 80 -7.29 -11.18 -4.20
N SER A 81 -7.42 -12.50 -4.09
CA SER A 81 -6.40 -13.35 -3.46
C SER A 81 -5.25 -13.69 -4.41
N SER A 82 -5.42 -13.48 -5.71
CA SER A 82 -4.36 -13.70 -6.70
C SER A 82 -3.36 -12.54 -6.70
N MET A 83 -2.18 -12.77 -7.29
CA MET A 83 -1.23 -11.70 -7.55
C MET A 83 -1.76 -10.77 -8.64
N PHE A 84 -2.27 -9.64 -8.22
CA PHE A 84 -2.93 -8.68 -9.06
C PHE A 84 -2.00 -7.50 -9.33
N ILE A 85 -1.68 -7.25 -10.60
CA ILE A 85 -0.88 -6.10 -11.01
C ILE A 85 -1.80 -4.89 -11.11
N HIS A 86 -1.54 -3.86 -10.32
CA HIS A 86 -2.38 -2.68 -10.26
C HIS A 86 -1.57 -1.39 -10.08
N THR A 87 -2.22 -0.30 -10.37
CA THR A 87 -1.78 1.05 -10.03
C THR A 87 -2.81 1.65 -9.09
N ASP A 88 -2.38 2.13 -7.94
CA ASP A 88 -3.28 2.84 -7.03
C ASP A 88 -3.74 4.15 -7.69
N ARG A 89 -5.07 4.32 -7.80
CA ARG A 89 -5.69 5.54 -8.30
C ARG A 89 -6.46 6.19 -7.16
N GLN A 90 -6.42 7.51 -7.11
CA GLN A 90 -7.19 8.30 -6.12
C GLN A 90 -8.03 9.40 -6.76
N ASP A 91 -7.98 9.50 -8.06
CA ASP A 91 -8.58 10.57 -8.85
C ASP A 91 -9.94 10.22 -9.48
N ASP A 92 -10.55 9.10 -9.05
CA ASP A 92 -11.88 8.76 -9.54
C ASP A 92 -12.96 9.50 -8.73
N PRO A 93 -13.62 10.51 -9.32
CA PRO A 93 -14.73 11.22 -8.68
C PRO A 93 -15.97 10.35 -8.48
N ASP A 94 -16.06 9.20 -9.15
CA ASP A 94 -17.16 8.24 -9.05
C ASP A 94 -16.83 7.07 -8.09
N SER A 95 -15.70 7.14 -7.38
CA SER A 95 -15.38 6.12 -6.39
C SER A 95 -16.44 6.13 -5.29
N LYS A 96 -17.09 4.99 -5.07
CA LYS A 96 -18.17 4.82 -4.08
C LYS A 96 -17.74 4.96 -2.61
N PHE A 97 -16.55 5.45 -2.37
CA PHE A 97 -16.13 5.95 -1.07
C PHE A 97 -16.64 7.40 -0.90
N ASP A 98 -17.98 7.57 -1.06
CA ASP A 98 -18.68 8.85 -1.03
C ASP A 98 -18.46 9.67 0.26
N ASP A 99 -17.93 9.03 1.31
CA ASP A 99 -17.62 9.68 2.58
C ASP A 99 -16.13 10.02 2.76
N VAL A 100 -15.28 9.72 1.78
CA VAL A 100 -13.86 10.05 1.83
C VAL A 100 -13.63 11.36 1.10
N PRO A 101 -13.26 12.46 1.79
CA PRO A 101 -12.88 13.68 1.10
C PRO A 101 -11.75 13.35 0.11
N VAL A 102 -12.05 13.44 -1.18
CA VAL A 102 -11.02 13.35 -2.23
C VAL A 102 -9.99 14.42 -1.88
N LEU A 103 -8.74 14.02 -1.66
CA LEU A 103 -7.63 14.94 -1.54
C LEU A 103 -7.38 15.52 -2.92
N THR A 104 -8.06 16.62 -3.21
CA THR A 104 -8.18 17.22 -4.53
C THR A 104 -6.88 17.80 -5.07
N ASP A 105 -5.87 17.99 -4.24
CA ASP A 105 -4.70 18.75 -4.65
C ASP A 105 -3.48 17.89 -5.03
N PHE A 106 -3.36 16.66 -4.51
CA PHE A 106 -2.27 15.76 -4.85
C PHE A 106 -2.71 14.29 -4.73
N PRO A 107 -2.97 13.58 -5.83
CA PRO A 107 -3.09 12.13 -5.75
C PRO A 107 -1.79 11.58 -5.15
N PRO A 108 -1.81 10.78 -4.07
CA PRO A 108 -0.60 10.25 -3.51
C PRO A 108 0.09 9.35 -4.52
N THR A 109 1.26 9.78 -4.93
CA THR A 109 2.13 9.02 -5.83
C THR A 109 2.94 7.98 -5.06
N ASN A 110 3.02 8.14 -3.74
CA ASN A 110 3.89 7.37 -2.86
C ASN A 110 3.18 7.03 -1.55
N ALA A 111 3.56 5.91 -0.96
CA ALA A 111 3.10 5.48 0.35
C ALA A 111 4.28 5.02 1.21
N ILE A 112 4.14 5.11 2.54
CA ILE A 112 5.05 4.46 3.47
C ILE A 112 4.42 3.14 3.90
N ASN A 113 5.17 2.06 3.79
CA ASN A 113 4.77 0.74 4.23
C ASN A 113 5.58 0.31 5.44
N ILE A 114 4.90 -0.16 6.49
CA ILE A 114 5.50 -0.80 7.65
C ILE A 114 5.16 -2.29 7.60
N PRO A 115 6.18 -3.20 7.56
CA PRO A 115 5.95 -4.63 7.63
C PRO A 115 5.40 -5.00 9.01
N MET A 116 4.31 -5.78 9.05
CA MET A 116 3.68 -6.20 10.29
C MET A 116 3.89 -7.69 10.56
N GLU A 117 3.34 -8.55 9.70
CA GLU A 117 3.36 -10.00 9.89
C GLU A 117 3.72 -10.71 8.58
N ASN A 118 4.57 -11.73 8.65
CA ASN A 118 4.96 -12.64 7.56
C ASN A 118 5.44 -11.92 6.28
N CYS A 119 6.20 -10.82 6.45
CA CYS A 119 6.70 -10.03 5.31
C CYS A 119 8.04 -10.54 4.78
N GLU A 120 8.85 -11.25 5.57
CA GLU A 120 10.13 -11.82 5.14
C GLU A 120 9.92 -12.80 3.98
N GLY A 121 10.73 -12.68 2.92
CA GLY A 121 10.61 -13.48 1.70
C GLY A 121 9.44 -13.15 0.79
N SER A 122 8.55 -12.21 1.19
CA SER A 122 7.49 -11.68 0.32
C SER A 122 8.01 -10.51 -0.49
N LEU A 123 7.54 -10.35 -1.72
CA LEU A 123 8.06 -9.36 -2.66
C LEU A 123 6.97 -8.38 -3.09
N THR A 124 7.32 -7.11 -3.19
CA THR A 124 6.60 -6.15 -4.01
C THR A 124 7.31 -6.06 -5.36
N LEU A 125 6.57 -6.34 -6.43
CA LEU A 125 7.06 -6.35 -7.81
C LEU A 125 6.58 -5.09 -8.50
N PHE A 126 7.48 -4.40 -9.20
CA PHE A 126 7.17 -3.18 -9.94
C PHE A 126 7.33 -3.42 -11.43
N TYR A 127 6.47 -2.78 -12.21
CA TYR A 127 6.37 -2.99 -13.64
C TYR A 127 6.35 -1.66 -14.39
N GLU A 128 6.77 -1.71 -15.66
CA GLU A 128 6.58 -0.65 -16.63
C GLU A 128 5.62 -1.12 -17.73
N LEU A 129 4.74 -0.21 -18.17
CA LEU A 129 3.83 -0.48 -19.28
C LEU A 129 4.62 -0.62 -20.60
N LYS A 130 4.31 -1.64 -21.39
CA LYS A 130 4.88 -1.80 -22.74
C LYS A 130 4.40 -0.74 -23.70
N ASN A 131 3.16 -0.26 -23.52
CA ASN A 131 2.54 0.78 -24.33
C ASN A 131 1.80 1.76 -23.41
N GLU A 132 2.05 3.05 -23.54
CA GLU A 132 1.44 4.10 -22.70
C GLU A 132 -0.09 4.25 -22.88
N SER A 133 -0.69 3.64 -23.89
CA SER A 133 -2.09 3.84 -24.25
C SER A 133 -3.04 2.72 -23.83
N LEU A 134 -2.58 1.74 -23.06
CA LEU A 134 -3.45 0.67 -22.60
C LEU A 134 -4.07 1.06 -21.27
N ASP A 135 -5.25 1.66 -21.35
CA ASP A 135 -6.14 1.77 -20.22
C ASP A 135 -6.59 0.35 -19.81
N ASP A 136 -6.09 -0.06 -18.71
CA ASP A 136 -6.40 -1.33 -18.13
C ASP A 136 -7.74 -1.28 -17.40
N VAL A 137 -8.25 -2.44 -17.05
CA VAL A 137 -9.55 -2.57 -16.40
C VAL A 137 -9.54 -1.81 -15.07
N TYR A 138 -10.43 -0.84 -14.92
CA TYR A 138 -10.65 -0.17 -13.66
C TYR A 138 -11.46 -1.07 -12.71
N TYR A 139 -11.00 -1.21 -11.48
CA TYR A 139 -11.66 -1.95 -10.42
C TYR A 139 -12.21 -0.99 -9.35
N PRO A 140 -13.49 -0.57 -9.46
CA PRO A 140 -14.06 0.42 -8.54
C PRO A 140 -14.06 -0.03 -7.07
N THR A 141 -14.18 -1.33 -6.82
CA THR A 141 -14.15 -1.88 -5.47
C THR A 141 -12.81 -1.63 -4.75
N TYR A 142 -11.72 -1.51 -5.50
CA TYR A 142 -10.36 -1.34 -4.95
C TYR A 142 -9.77 0.04 -5.25
N ASN A 143 -10.49 0.87 -5.98
CA ASN A 143 -10.01 2.17 -6.48
C ASN A 143 -8.61 2.08 -7.11
N CYS A 144 -8.44 1.14 -8.02
CA CYS A 144 -7.18 0.91 -8.71
C CYS A 144 -7.38 0.53 -10.18
N GLY A 145 -6.36 0.80 -10.99
CA GLY A 145 -6.28 0.31 -12.36
C GLY A 145 -5.55 -1.03 -12.41
N GLY A 146 -6.20 -2.07 -12.95
CA GLY A 146 -5.56 -3.38 -13.13
C GLY A 146 -4.82 -3.47 -14.47
N HIS A 147 -3.74 -4.24 -14.51
CA HIS A 147 -2.89 -4.40 -15.69
C HIS A 147 -2.75 -5.87 -16.06
N ASP A 148 -2.92 -6.19 -17.35
CA ASP A 148 -2.63 -7.52 -17.86
C ASP A 148 -1.12 -7.77 -17.89
N HIS A 149 -0.69 -8.95 -17.43
CA HIS A 149 0.72 -9.33 -17.40
C HIS A 149 1.40 -9.25 -18.78
N SER A 150 0.65 -9.49 -19.85
CA SER A 150 1.16 -9.37 -21.22
C SER A 150 1.53 -7.94 -21.60
N ASN A 151 0.96 -6.94 -20.92
CA ASN A 151 1.10 -5.51 -21.21
C ASN A 151 2.18 -4.81 -20.38
N VAL A 152 2.80 -5.52 -19.46
CA VAL A 152 3.82 -4.97 -18.57
C VAL A 152 5.14 -5.73 -18.66
N ASN A 153 6.22 -5.07 -18.25
CA ASN A 153 7.53 -5.69 -18.02
C ASN A 153 7.90 -5.50 -16.56
N GLU A 154 8.26 -6.58 -15.88
CA GLU A 154 8.83 -6.48 -14.55
C GLU A 154 10.19 -5.75 -14.62
N VAL A 155 10.36 -4.71 -13.79
CA VAL A 155 11.57 -3.87 -13.79
C VAL A 155 12.28 -3.84 -12.44
N PHE A 156 11.57 -4.15 -11.34
CA PHE A 156 12.17 -4.08 -10.01
C PHE A 156 11.45 -5.01 -9.03
N ARG A 157 12.19 -5.60 -8.10
CA ARG A 157 11.70 -6.40 -6.97
C ARG A 157 12.16 -5.80 -5.67
N PHE A 158 11.27 -5.76 -4.70
CA PHE A 158 11.57 -5.22 -3.38
C PHE A 158 11.01 -6.10 -2.27
N GLU A 159 11.86 -6.49 -1.34
CA GLU A 159 11.46 -7.20 -0.13
C GLU A 159 11.24 -6.21 1.01
N LEU A 160 10.06 -6.21 1.64
CA LEU A 160 9.70 -5.27 2.69
C LEU A 160 10.06 -5.84 4.07
N ASN A 161 11.30 -5.65 4.51
CA ASN A 161 11.81 -6.16 5.80
C ASN A 161 11.81 -5.10 6.92
N THR A 162 11.89 -3.83 6.55
CA THR A 162 11.80 -2.67 7.44
C THR A 162 10.92 -1.60 6.77
N PRO A 163 10.54 -0.52 7.47
CA PRO A 163 9.75 0.53 6.87
C PRO A 163 10.37 1.07 5.58
N ALA A 164 9.51 1.29 4.58
CA ALA A 164 9.96 1.76 3.28
C ALA A 164 8.95 2.71 2.64
N VAL A 165 9.45 3.67 1.86
CA VAL A 165 8.64 4.44 0.91
C VAL A 165 8.56 3.69 -0.41
N LEU A 166 7.36 3.58 -0.98
CA LEU A 166 7.07 2.89 -2.24
C LEU A 166 6.31 3.81 -3.19
N ARG A 167 6.60 3.70 -4.49
CA ARG A 167 5.76 4.29 -5.54
C ARG A 167 4.52 3.45 -5.75
N ILE A 168 3.34 4.07 -5.60
CA ILE A 168 2.05 3.40 -5.75
C ILE A 168 1.30 3.84 -7.02
N ASN A 169 1.78 4.89 -7.69
CA ASN A 169 1.27 5.38 -8.97
C ASN A 169 1.88 4.69 -10.20
N VAL A 170 2.64 3.63 -9.98
CA VAL A 170 3.19 2.77 -11.03
C VAL A 170 2.61 1.36 -10.90
N PRO A 171 2.53 0.58 -11.99
CA PRO A 171 2.04 -0.79 -11.90
C PRO A 171 2.88 -1.62 -10.93
N HIS A 172 2.22 -2.23 -9.96
CA HIS A 172 2.89 -3.08 -8.97
C HIS A 172 1.99 -4.24 -8.52
N ALA A 173 2.61 -5.25 -7.94
CA ALA A 173 1.93 -6.41 -7.36
C ALA A 173 2.65 -6.90 -6.11
N VAL A 174 1.94 -7.65 -5.28
CA VAL A 174 2.51 -8.28 -4.10
C VAL A 174 2.53 -9.79 -4.27
N HIS A 175 3.70 -10.39 -4.14
CA HIS A 175 3.88 -11.84 -4.09
C HIS A 175 4.11 -12.29 -2.65
N ASN A 176 3.22 -13.14 -2.15
CA ASN A 176 3.38 -13.84 -0.88
C ASN A 176 3.55 -15.35 -1.13
N PRO A 177 4.75 -15.91 -0.97
CA PRO A 177 5.00 -17.36 -1.17
C PRO A 177 4.55 -18.21 0.02
N HIS A 178 4.22 -17.61 1.16
CA HIS A 178 3.95 -18.30 2.42
C HIS A 178 2.50 -18.75 2.53
N ASN A 179 2.25 -19.78 3.33
CA ASN A 179 0.88 -20.22 3.65
C ASN A 179 0.18 -19.26 4.59
N GLU A 180 0.96 -18.55 5.42
CA GLU A 180 0.47 -17.54 6.34
C GLU A 180 0.22 -16.22 5.59
N PRO A 181 -0.86 -15.49 5.91
CA PRO A 181 -1.12 -14.20 5.33
C PRO A 181 0.00 -13.20 5.65
N ARG A 182 0.47 -12.47 4.64
CA ARG A 182 1.34 -11.31 4.82
C ARG A 182 0.49 -10.11 5.20
N VAL A 183 0.89 -9.38 6.24
CA VAL A 183 0.20 -8.17 6.68
C VAL A 183 1.12 -6.96 6.64
N VAL A 184 0.64 -5.87 6.04
CA VAL A 184 1.34 -4.58 5.94
C VAL A 184 0.43 -3.44 6.33
N ALA A 185 0.98 -2.48 7.06
CA ALA A 185 0.37 -1.17 7.27
C ALA A 185 0.91 -0.18 6.23
N THR A 186 0.02 0.37 5.42
CA THR A 186 0.32 1.32 4.36
C THR A 186 -0.22 2.69 4.73
N PHE A 187 0.63 3.71 4.73
CA PHE A 187 0.29 5.08 5.09
C PHE A 187 0.31 5.99 3.87
N ARG A 188 -0.75 6.76 3.72
CA ARG A 188 -0.87 7.81 2.72
C ARG A 188 -0.88 9.17 3.40
N PHE A 189 -0.26 10.16 2.75
CA PHE A 189 0.00 11.48 3.33
C PHE A 189 -0.67 12.59 2.51
N ARG A 190 -1.01 13.71 3.17
CA ARG A 190 -1.57 14.90 2.53
C ARG A 190 -0.53 15.74 1.82
N ASN A 191 0.74 15.57 2.17
CA ASN A 191 1.85 16.28 1.55
C ASN A 191 2.67 15.36 0.65
N ASP A 192 3.39 15.96 -0.30
CA ASP A 192 4.33 15.23 -1.14
C ASP A 192 5.46 14.66 -0.28
N ILE A 193 5.73 13.38 -0.46
CA ILE A 193 6.79 12.63 0.22
C ILE A 193 7.88 12.13 -0.74
N GLU A 194 7.95 12.66 -1.96
CA GLU A 194 8.94 12.30 -2.98
C GLU A 194 10.39 12.49 -2.47
N TYR A 195 10.60 13.47 -1.59
CA TYR A 195 11.94 13.73 -1.00
C TYR A 195 12.52 12.53 -0.24
N LEU A 196 11.69 11.58 0.21
CA LEU A 196 12.16 10.38 0.91
C LEU A 196 12.95 9.42 -0.01
N PHE A 197 12.81 9.54 -1.34
CA PHE A 197 13.60 8.77 -2.29
C PHE A 197 15.02 9.33 -2.49
N ASN A 198 15.30 10.55 -2.07
CA ASN A 198 16.62 11.19 -2.13
C ASN A 198 17.43 10.85 -0.87
#